data_92a1c8c46b8e8a6a9d05d24c1b351bc0
#
_entry.id   92a1c8c46b8e8a6a9d05d24c1b351bc0
#
_cell.length_a   1.000
_cell.length_b   1.000
_cell.length_c   1.000
_cell.angle_alpha   90.00
_cell.angle_beta   90.00
_cell.angle_gamma   90.00
#
_symmetry.space_group_name_H-M   'P 1'
#
loop_
_entity.id
_entity.type
_entity.pdbx_description
1 polymer ?
#
loop_
_entity_poly.entity_id
_entity_poly.type
_entity_poly.pdbx_seq_one_letter_code
_entity_poly.pdbx_strand_id
1 'polypeptide(L)'
;LLKQALQYPENLGEGRLEGTKDNDIYYELGVVQEHLDRQDEAQKYFELAQIGDNEPAGAMYYYDQPADMILYQALASKKLNQMKRYHACLNKLQDYGERHLYDQVEDDFFAVSLPDFVIFEDDITQKNKAHCYYLMGLSKLGAGEYAAAEENFEQCMEIDYNHQKSRLYREMCRK
;
A
#
# COMPACT_ATOMS: atom_id res chain seq x y z
N LEU A 1 -16.28 -8.09 -12.67
CA LEU A 1 -15.46 -6.89 -12.50
C LEU A 1 -14.07 -7.23 -11.98
N LEU A 2 -13.88 -7.80 -10.75
CA LEU A 2 -12.54 -8.07 -10.17
C LEU A 2 -11.65 -8.94 -11.08
N LYS A 3 -12.19 -10.02 -11.68
CA LYS A 3 -11.42 -10.84 -12.63
C LYS A 3 -11.04 -10.08 -13.90
N GLN A 4 -11.82 -9.11 -14.32
CA GLN A 4 -11.51 -8.24 -15.46
C GLN A 4 -10.41 -7.25 -15.11
N ALA A 5 -10.32 -6.80 -13.85
CA ALA A 5 -9.25 -5.91 -13.40
C ALA A 5 -7.86 -6.55 -13.43
N LEU A 6 -7.77 -7.89 -13.45
CA LEU A 6 -6.51 -8.62 -13.65
C LEU A 6 -6.08 -8.70 -15.12
N GLN A 7 -6.92 -8.22 -16.06
CA GLN A 7 -6.64 -8.25 -17.50
C GLN A 7 -6.18 -6.85 -17.94
N TYR A 8 -4.92 -6.76 -18.31
CA TYR A 8 -4.36 -5.52 -18.83
C TYR A 8 -4.63 -5.47 -20.34
N PRO A 9 -5.27 -4.37 -20.84
CA PRO A 9 -5.53 -4.22 -22.27
C PRO A 9 -4.22 -4.08 -23.05
N GLU A 10 -4.08 -4.80 -24.15
CA GLU A 10 -2.89 -4.77 -25.02
C GLU A 10 -2.60 -3.37 -25.60
N ASN A 11 -3.61 -2.51 -25.65
CA ASN A 11 -3.51 -1.16 -26.23
C ASN A 11 -3.09 -0.07 -25.23
N LEU A 12 -2.73 -0.41 -24.00
CA LEU A 12 -2.16 0.55 -23.04
C LEU A 12 -0.68 0.89 -23.30
N GLY A 13 -0.10 0.38 -24.36
CA GLY A 13 1.25 0.73 -24.83
C GLY A 13 2.38 0.03 -24.07
N GLU A 14 2.40 0.09 -22.77
CA GLU A 14 3.48 -0.47 -21.96
C GLU A 14 3.19 -1.86 -21.38
N GLY A 15 1.93 -2.28 -21.41
CA GLY A 15 1.52 -3.55 -20.83
C GLY A 15 1.66 -3.60 -19.31
N ARG A 16 1.69 -4.82 -18.77
CA ARG A 16 1.91 -5.06 -17.34
C ARG A 16 3.40 -5.22 -17.07
N LEU A 17 3.93 -4.43 -16.17
CA LEU A 17 5.31 -4.60 -15.68
C LEU A 17 5.42 -5.93 -14.90
N GLU A 18 6.56 -6.60 -15.04
CA GLU A 18 6.80 -7.92 -14.42
C GLU A 18 6.68 -7.89 -12.89
N GLY A 19 7.10 -6.77 -12.27
CA GLY A 19 7.04 -6.55 -10.82
C GLY A 19 5.65 -6.23 -10.28
N THR A 20 4.68 -5.85 -11.12
CA THR A 20 3.34 -5.43 -10.69
C THR A 20 2.63 -6.51 -9.90
N LYS A 21 2.09 -6.15 -8.75
CA LYS A 21 1.33 -7.02 -7.86
C LYS A 21 -0.12 -6.54 -7.75
N ASP A 22 -1.04 -7.48 -7.70
CA ASP A 22 -2.50 -7.27 -7.58
C ASP A 22 -3.00 -7.90 -6.27
N ASN A 23 -2.27 -7.71 -5.17
CA ASN A 23 -2.59 -8.32 -3.88
C ASN A 23 -3.97 -7.90 -3.38
N ASP A 24 -4.36 -6.64 -3.62
CA ASP A 24 -5.66 -6.08 -3.31
C ASP A 24 -6.78 -6.82 -4.08
N ILE A 25 -6.63 -6.98 -5.40
CA ILE A 25 -7.62 -7.66 -6.24
C ILE A 25 -7.74 -9.13 -5.85
N TYR A 26 -6.64 -9.82 -5.60
CA TYR A 26 -6.65 -11.21 -5.15
C TYR A 26 -7.29 -11.36 -3.77
N TYR A 27 -7.00 -10.45 -2.84
CA TYR A 27 -7.62 -10.46 -1.51
C TYR A 27 -9.15 -10.32 -1.63
N GLU A 28 -9.63 -9.35 -2.39
CA GLU A 28 -11.06 -9.12 -2.60
C GLU A 28 -11.73 -10.30 -3.32
N LEU A 29 -11.06 -10.93 -4.29
CA LEU A 29 -11.55 -12.17 -4.90
C LEU A 29 -11.68 -13.29 -3.87
N GLY A 30 -10.73 -13.43 -2.95
CA GLY A 30 -10.78 -14.38 -1.84
C GLY A 30 -11.99 -14.13 -0.94
N VAL A 31 -12.21 -12.87 -0.56
CA VAL A 31 -13.36 -12.46 0.27
C VAL A 31 -14.69 -12.78 -0.43
N VAL A 32 -14.80 -12.49 -1.74
CA VAL A 32 -16.01 -12.81 -2.51
C VAL A 32 -16.24 -14.32 -2.57
N GLN A 33 -15.21 -15.15 -2.79
CA GLN A 33 -15.38 -16.60 -2.81
C GLN A 33 -15.76 -17.15 -1.44
N GLU A 34 -15.20 -16.61 -0.36
CA GLU A 34 -15.58 -16.96 1.01
C GLU A 34 -17.08 -16.69 1.27
N HIS A 35 -17.60 -15.54 0.84
CA HIS A 35 -19.02 -15.21 0.96
C HIS A 35 -19.94 -16.09 0.07
N LEU A 36 -19.38 -16.72 -0.95
CA LEU A 36 -20.09 -17.69 -1.80
C LEU A 36 -19.93 -19.14 -1.31
N ASP A 37 -19.42 -19.36 -0.10
CA ASP A 37 -19.13 -20.67 0.50
C ASP A 37 -18.16 -21.54 -0.31
N ARG A 38 -17.29 -20.93 -1.13
CA ARG A 38 -16.28 -21.59 -1.95
C ARG A 38 -14.91 -21.53 -1.30
N GLN A 39 -14.73 -22.25 -0.21
CA GLN A 39 -13.55 -22.15 0.65
C GLN A 39 -12.23 -22.48 -0.07
N ASP A 40 -12.20 -23.52 -0.92
CA ASP A 40 -11.00 -23.91 -1.68
C ASP A 40 -10.55 -22.83 -2.67
N GLU A 41 -11.49 -22.13 -3.29
CA GLU A 41 -11.20 -21.02 -4.20
C GLU A 41 -10.76 -19.78 -3.42
N ALA A 42 -11.40 -19.49 -2.29
CA ALA A 42 -11.04 -18.40 -1.41
C ALA A 42 -9.58 -18.56 -0.92
N GLN A 43 -9.23 -19.76 -0.46
CA GLN A 43 -7.87 -20.05 -0.02
C GLN A 43 -6.83 -19.78 -1.13
N LYS A 44 -7.07 -20.24 -2.35
CA LYS A 44 -6.15 -19.99 -3.49
C LYS A 44 -5.95 -18.50 -3.76
N TYR A 45 -7.02 -17.70 -3.68
CA TYR A 45 -6.89 -16.26 -3.88
C TYR A 45 -6.15 -15.59 -2.73
N PHE A 46 -6.37 -16.00 -1.47
CA PHE A 46 -5.58 -15.48 -0.35
C PHE A 46 -4.10 -15.88 -0.45
N GLU A 47 -3.78 -17.09 -0.94
CA GLU A 47 -2.39 -17.48 -1.22
C GLU A 47 -1.75 -16.58 -2.29
N LEU A 48 -2.46 -16.25 -3.36
CA LEU A 48 -2.00 -15.31 -4.38
C LEU A 48 -1.82 -13.89 -3.83
N ALA A 49 -2.72 -13.45 -2.94
CA ALA A 49 -2.65 -12.15 -2.30
C ALA A 49 -1.45 -11.98 -1.35
N GLN A 50 -0.75 -13.06 -0.99
CA GLN A 50 0.47 -13.00 -0.18
C GLN A 50 1.76 -12.81 -0.99
N ILE A 51 1.71 -12.95 -2.34
CA ILE A 51 2.91 -12.96 -3.18
C ILE A 51 3.42 -11.53 -3.35
N GLY A 52 4.71 -11.33 -3.11
CA GLY A 52 5.38 -10.04 -3.32
C GLY A 52 6.38 -9.72 -2.21
N ASP A 53 7.01 -8.57 -2.35
CA ASP A 53 7.87 -8.02 -1.32
C ASP A 53 7.03 -7.52 -0.14
N ASN A 54 7.55 -7.62 1.06
CA ASN A 54 6.91 -7.12 2.26
C ASN A 54 7.76 -6.08 3.00
N GLU A 55 8.78 -5.53 2.33
CA GLU A 55 9.53 -4.38 2.81
C GLU A 55 8.90 -3.09 2.25
N PRO A 56 8.52 -2.14 3.12
CA PRO A 56 8.02 -0.85 2.68
C PRO A 56 9.11 -0.08 1.94
N ALA A 57 8.73 0.56 0.86
CA ALA A 57 9.60 1.39 0.08
C ALA A 57 9.40 2.88 0.40
N GLY A 58 10.43 3.70 0.20
CA GLY A 58 10.35 5.15 0.41
C GLY A 58 9.48 5.86 -0.61
N ALA A 59 8.97 7.06 -0.25
CA ALA A 59 8.09 7.85 -1.11
C ALA A 59 8.71 8.33 -2.43
N MET A 60 10.06 8.35 -2.49
CA MET A 60 10.82 8.97 -3.57
C MET A 60 10.97 8.12 -4.82
N TYR A 61 10.73 6.82 -4.72
CA TYR A 61 11.04 5.91 -5.81
C TYR A 61 9.77 5.32 -6.40
N TYR A 62 9.80 5.10 -7.72
CA TYR A 62 8.80 4.29 -8.38
C TYR A 62 8.98 2.83 -8.00
N TYR A 63 7.89 2.20 -7.57
CA TYR A 63 7.87 0.79 -7.24
C TYR A 63 6.71 0.09 -7.95
N ASP A 64 7.00 -1.07 -8.49
CA ASP A 64 5.99 -1.93 -9.09
C ASP A 64 4.97 -2.47 -8.07
N GLN A 65 5.34 -2.45 -6.79
CA GLN A 65 4.49 -2.86 -5.70
C GLN A 65 4.28 -1.70 -4.71
N PRO A 66 3.14 -1.01 -4.77
CA PRO A 66 2.77 0.02 -3.79
C PRO A 66 2.71 -0.53 -2.35
N ALA A 67 2.98 0.31 -1.36
CA ALA A 67 3.07 -0.09 0.04
C ALA A 67 1.77 -0.69 0.62
N ASP A 68 0.61 -0.29 0.10
CA ASP A 68 -0.68 -0.87 0.49
C ASP A 68 -0.84 -2.34 0.11
N MET A 69 -0.05 -2.86 -0.82
CA MET A 69 -0.01 -4.30 -1.11
C MET A 69 0.45 -5.11 0.11
N ILE A 70 1.30 -4.53 0.98
CA ILE A 70 1.73 -5.17 2.23
C ILE A 70 0.56 -5.32 3.21
N LEU A 71 -0.36 -4.35 3.27
CA LEU A 71 -1.60 -4.49 4.03
C LEU A 71 -2.41 -5.71 3.56
N TYR A 72 -2.61 -5.86 2.24
CA TYR A 72 -3.37 -6.99 1.69
C TYR A 72 -2.66 -8.33 1.90
N GLN A 73 -1.32 -8.36 1.87
CA GLN A 73 -0.54 -9.54 2.27
C GLN A 73 -0.79 -9.91 3.74
N ALA A 74 -0.85 -8.91 4.63
CA ALA A 74 -1.18 -9.13 6.03
C ALA A 74 -2.60 -9.69 6.19
N LEU A 75 -3.60 -9.04 5.59
CA LEU A 75 -5.00 -9.46 5.68
C LEU A 75 -5.22 -10.87 5.12
N ALA A 76 -4.59 -11.22 4.00
CA ALA A 76 -4.61 -12.56 3.44
C ALA A 76 -3.95 -13.58 4.38
N SER A 77 -2.83 -13.22 5.01
CA SER A 77 -2.18 -14.07 6.02
C SER A 77 -3.08 -14.35 7.22
N LYS A 78 -3.84 -13.35 7.66
CA LYS A 78 -4.85 -13.53 8.73
C LYS A 78 -5.93 -14.51 8.31
N LYS A 79 -6.45 -14.42 7.07
CA LYS A 79 -7.44 -15.35 6.50
C LYS A 79 -6.92 -16.78 6.44
N LEU A 80 -5.64 -16.95 6.17
CA LEU A 80 -4.96 -18.25 6.13
C LEU A 80 -4.45 -18.75 7.50
N ASN A 81 -4.85 -18.10 8.61
CA ASN A 81 -4.39 -18.40 9.98
C ASN A 81 -2.86 -18.30 10.19
N GLN A 82 -2.16 -17.55 9.34
CA GLN A 82 -0.71 -17.32 9.41
C GLN A 82 -0.41 -16.08 10.26
N MET A 83 -0.77 -16.10 11.53
CA MET A 83 -0.72 -14.94 12.43
C MET A 83 0.67 -14.34 12.57
N LYS A 84 1.73 -15.16 12.55
CA LYS A 84 3.12 -14.64 12.58
C LYS A 84 3.43 -13.73 11.40
N ARG A 85 3.02 -14.13 10.19
CA ARG A 85 3.22 -13.33 8.97
C ARG A 85 2.34 -12.08 8.96
N TYR A 86 1.08 -12.22 9.39
CA TYR A 86 0.17 -11.08 9.55
C TYR A 86 0.79 -9.98 10.41
N HIS A 87 1.24 -10.30 11.62
CA HIS A 87 1.87 -9.32 12.49
C HIS A 87 3.20 -8.79 11.93
N ALA A 88 4.00 -9.64 11.30
CA ALA A 88 5.26 -9.20 10.70
C ALA A 88 5.06 -8.14 9.60
N CYS A 89 4.06 -8.30 8.72
CA CYS A 89 3.74 -7.32 7.70
C CYS A 89 3.29 -5.98 8.31
N LEU A 90 2.37 -6.02 9.29
CA LEU A 90 1.88 -4.81 9.94
C LEU A 90 2.99 -4.09 10.72
N ASN A 91 3.83 -4.84 11.45
CA ASN A 91 4.96 -4.26 12.17
C ASN A 91 5.95 -3.57 11.24
N LYS A 92 6.24 -4.14 10.06
CA LYS A 92 7.13 -3.50 9.08
C LYS A 92 6.59 -2.15 8.60
N LEU A 93 5.28 -2.05 8.33
CA LEU A 93 4.65 -0.77 7.98
C LEU A 93 4.78 0.25 9.12
N GLN A 94 4.50 -0.18 10.35
CA GLN A 94 4.60 0.68 11.53
C GLN A 94 6.03 1.13 11.78
N ASP A 95 6.95 0.17 11.85
CA ASP A 95 8.37 0.41 12.13
C ASP A 95 9.04 1.31 11.08
N TYR A 96 8.65 1.17 9.81
CA TYR A 96 9.13 2.05 8.76
C TYR A 96 8.65 3.48 8.99
N GLY A 97 7.33 3.65 9.19
CA GLY A 97 6.75 4.96 9.41
C GLY A 97 7.37 5.68 10.63
N GLU A 98 7.48 4.98 11.76
CA GLU A 98 8.05 5.56 12.99
C GLU A 98 9.52 5.95 12.83
N ARG A 99 10.32 5.11 12.17
CA ARG A 99 11.75 5.37 12.01
C ARG A 99 12.06 6.52 11.07
N HIS A 100 11.25 6.67 10.01
CA HIS A 100 11.55 7.61 8.92
C HIS A 100 10.70 8.89 8.97
N LEU A 101 9.82 9.05 9.97
CA LEU A 101 8.88 10.18 10.07
C LEU A 101 9.58 11.55 10.11
N TYR A 102 10.76 11.60 10.70
CA TYR A 102 11.51 12.83 10.90
C TYR A 102 12.80 12.91 10.07
N ASP A 103 12.98 11.99 9.12
CA ASP A 103 14.12 12.03 8.23
C ASP A 103 14.08 13.31 7.38
N GLN A 104 15.22 13.97 7.31
CA GLN A 104 15.45 15.05 6.36
C GLN A 104 15.88 14.40 5.04
N VAL A 105 15.05 14.50 4.03
CA VAL A 105 15.33 13.91 2.72
C VAL A 105 15.91 15.00 1.83
N GLU A 106 17.16 14.83 1.43
CA GLU A 106 17.79 15.69 0.45
C GLU A 106 17.56 15.13 -0.96
N ASP A 107 17.40 16.03 -1.94
CA ASP A 107 17.33 15.67 -3.35
C ASP A 107 18.70 15.16 -3.82
N ASP A 108 18.88 13.87 -3.85
CA ASP A 108 20.02 13.28 -4.55
C ASP A 108 19.63 13.13 -6.03
N PHE A 109 19.83 14.23 -6.79
CA PHE A 109 19.50 14.29 -8.20
C PHE A 109 20.39 13.35 -9.01
N PHE A 110 19.94 12.13 -9.21
CA PHE A 110 20.46 11.24 -10.26
C PHE A 110 19.87 11.54 -11.64
N ALA A 111 19.36 12.72 -11.86
CA ALA A 111 18.88 13.16 -13.17
C ALA A 111 20.03 13.76 -14.00
N VAL A 112 20.86 12.91 -14.56
CA VAL A 112 22.02 13.29 -15.41
C VAL A 112 21.61 14.02 -16.70
N SER A 113 20.34 14.29 -16.96
CA SER A 113 19.91 14.79 -18.28
C SER A 113 18.69 15.70 -18.31
N LEU A 114 18.19 16.17 -17.19
CA LEU A 114 17.16 17.21 -17.21
C LEU A 114 17.77 18.53 -16.74
N PRO A 115 17.58 19.62 -17.53
CA PRO A 115 18.00 20.94 -17.10
C PRO A 115 17.24 21.34 -15.82
N ASP A 116 17.82 22.22 -15.01
CA ASP A 116 17.36 22.77 -13.73
C ASP A 116 15.95 23.42 -13.74
N PHE A 117 15.00 22.81 -14.40
CA PHE A 117 13.60 23.21 -14.37
C PHE A 117 12.86 22.40 -13.29
N VAL A 118 13.12 22.69 -12.03
CA VAL A 118 12.18 22.36 -10.98
C VAL A 118 10.99 23.30 -11.14
N ILE A 119 10.02 22.90 -11.95
CA ILE A 119 8.79 23.68 -12.19
C ILE A 119 7.93 23.72 -10.92
N PHE A 120 8.13 22.81 -9.99
CA PHE A 120 7.46 22.76 -8.70
C PHE A 120 8.51 22.44 -7.61
N GLU A 121 8.60 23.31 -6.61
CA GLU A 121 9.35 23.02 -5.38
C GLU A 121 8.53 22.00 -4.56
N ASP A 122 8.70 20.74 -4.88
CA ASP A 122 8.14 19.67 -4.08
C ASP A 122 9.01 19.49 -2.81
N ASP A 123 8.45 19.78 -1.65
CA ASP A 123 9.12 19.48 -0.39
C ASP A 123 9.13 17.97 -0.15
N ILE A 124 10.24 17.33 -0.50
CA ILE A 124 10.44 15.89 -0.43
C ILE A 124 10.38 15.39 1.02
N THR A 125 10.86 16.20 1.97
CA THR A 125 10.74 15.89 3.39
C THR A 125 9.28 15.81 3.82
N GLN A 126 8.41 16.72 3.33
CA GLN A 126 6.98 16.64 3.60
C GLN A 126 6.32 15.44 2.91
N LYS A 127 6.71 15.13 1.68
CA LYS A 127 6.24 13.89 1.00
C LYS A 127 6.63 12.64 1.77
N ASN A 128 7.86 12.54 2.25
CA ASN A 128 8.28 11.44 3.11
C ASN A 128 7.44 11.37 4.39
N LYS A 129 7.20 12.50 5.05
CA LYS A 129 6.38 12.57 6.26
C LYS A 129 4.94 12.11 6.01
N ALA A 130 4.31 12.57 4.92
CA ALA A 130 2.98 12.11 4.53
C ALA A 130 2.95 10.59 4.28
N HIS A 131 3.96 10.07 3.59
CA HIS A 131 4.11 8.65 3.33
C HIS A 131 4.27 7.83 4.63
N CYS A 132 5.05 8.30 5.59
CA CYS A 132 5.21 7.65 6.89
C CYS A 132 3.87 7.57 7.64
N TYR A 133 3.10 8.65 7.70
CA TYR A 133 1.75 8.60 8.28
C TYR A 133 0.83 7.65 7.54
N TYR A 134 0.90 7.63 6.20
CA TYR A 134 0.14 6.67 5.41
C TYR A 134 0.46 5.22 5.77
N LEU A 135 1.75 4.85 5.89
CA LEU A 135 2.16 3.50 6.28
C LEU A 135 1.71 3.11 7.68
N MET A 136 1.83 4.02 8.66
CA MET A 136 1.33 3.81 10.02
C MET A 136 -0.20 3.64 10.01
N GLY A 137 -0.91 4.43 9.22
CA GLY A 137 -2.36 4.29 9.02
C GLY A 137 -2.75 2.91 8.48
N LEU A 138 -2.02 2.40 7.48
CA LEU A 138 -2.24 1.05 6.93
C LEU A 138 -2.01 -0.04 7.99
N SER A 139 -0.96 0.10 8.80
CA SER A 139 -0.69 -0.83 9.90
C SER A 139 -1.83 -0.88 10.90
N LYS A 140 -2.30 0.28 11.35
CA LYS A 140 -3.42 0.42 12.31
C LYS A 140 -4.72 -0.11 11.72
N LEU A 141 -5.01 0.19 10.46
CA LEU A 141 -6.18 -0.34 9.75
C LEU A 141 -6.14 -1.87 9.71
N GLY A 142 -5.01 -2.44 9.32
CA GLY A 142 -4.82 -3.90 9.28
C GLY A 142 -4.99 -4.56 10.64
N ALA A 143 -4.59 -3.89 11.72
CA ALA A 143 -4.76 -4.35 13.10
C ALA A 143 -6.21 -4.22 13.62
N GLY A 144 -7.08 -3.46 12.91
CA GLY A 144 -8.44 -3.14 13.37
C GLY A 144 -8.50 -1.99 14.37
N GLU A 145 -7.41 -1.24 14.51
CA GLU A 145 -7.30 -0.05 15.36
C GLU A 145 -7.83 1.20 14.61
N TYR A 146 -9.12 1.20 14.26
CA TYR A 146 -9.71 2.14 13.30
C TYR A 146 -9.55 3.62 13.67
N ALA A 147 -9.68 3.97 14.94
CA ALA A 147 -9.51 5.36 15.38
C ALA A 147 -8.06 5.85 15.17
N ALA A 148 -7.07 5.02 15.52
CA ALA A 148 -5.67 5.35 15.30
C ALA A 148 -5.30 5.35 13.81
N ALA A 149 -5.91 4.49 13.01
CA ALA A 149 -5.74 4.50 11.56
C ALA A 149 -6.29 5.79 10.94
N GLU A 150 -7.50 6.20 11.33
CA GLU A 150 -8.13 7.44 10.86
C GLU A 150 -7.25 8.66 11.17
N GLU A 151 -6.73 8.78 12.40
CA GLU A 151 -5.83 9.86 12.80
C GLU A 151 -4.57 9.91 11.91
N ASN A 152 -3.93 8.78 11.66
CA ASN A 152 -2.76 8.74 10.78
C ASN A 152 -3.09 9.13 9.33
N PHE A 153 -4.23 8.69 8.79
CA PHE A 153 -4.64 9.10 7.44
C PHE A 153 -5.00 10.59 7.39
N GLU A 154 -5.55 11.16 8.45
CA GLU A 154 -5.79 12.59 8.53
C GLU A 154 -4.49 13.39 8.56
N GLN A 155 -3.49 12.97 9.36
CA GLN A 155 -2.16 13.58 9.36
C GLN A 155 -1.49 13.51 7.98
N CYS A 156 -1.62 12.39 7.26
CA CYS A 156 -1.15 12.28 5.89
C CYS A 156 -1.82 13.32 4.97
N MET A 157 -3.15 13.47 5.07
CA MET A 157 -3.91 14.40 4.21
C MET A 157 -3.77 15.87 4.62
N GLU A 158 -3.38 16.19 5.84
CA GLU A 158 -3.01 17.55 6.25
C GLU A 158 -1.74 18.01 5.52
N ILE A 159 -0.82 17.09 5.23
CA ILE A 159 0.42 17.35 4.49
C ILE A 159 0.19 17.27 2.98
N ASP A 160 -0.42 16.19 2.51
CA ASP A 160 -0.79 15.97 1.11
C ASP A 160 -2.31 15.85 0.97
N TYR A 161 -2.96 17.00 0.74
CA TYR A 161 -4.42 17.06 0.59
C TYR A 161 -4.95 16.16 -0.55
N ASN A 162 -4.14 15.87 -1.55
CA ASN A 162 -4.52 15.07 -2.71
C ASN A 162 -4.22 13.57 -2.54
N HIS A 163 -3.78 13.12 -1.37
CA HIS A 163 -3.45 11.72 -1.14
C HIS A 163 -4.70 10.81 -1.20
N GLN A 164 -5.03 10.34 -2.40
CA GLN A 164 -6.28 9.62 -2.69
C GLN A 164 -6.43 8.34 -1.87
N LYS A 165 -5.35 7.57 -1.71
CA LYS A 165 -5.40 6.31 -0.97
C LYS A 165 -5.66 6.52 0.52
N SER A 166 -5.07 7.54 1.16
CA SER A 166 -5.40 7.88 2.55
C SER A 166 -6.86 8.24 2.72
N ARG A 167 -7.43 8.98 1.78
CA ARG A 167 -8.87 9.29 1.80
C ARG A 167 -9.72 8.04 1.70
N LEU A 168 -9.38 7.12 0.79
CA LEU A 168 -10.10 5.85 0.62
C LEU A 168 -10.04 5.00 1.89
N TYR A 169 -8.85 4.81 2.45
CA TYR A 169 -8.66 3.98 3.65
C TYR A 169 -9.27 4.60 4.90
N ARG A 170 -9.26 5.94 5.02
CA ARG A 170 -10.00 6.62 6.09
C ARG A 170 -11.49 6.33 6.05
N GLU A 171 -12.11 6.30 4.86
CA GLU A 171 -13.52 5.93 4.73
C GLU A 171 -13.78 4.46 5.14
N MET A 172 -12.79 3.58 4.99
CA MET A 172 -12.90 2.21 5.46
C MET A 172 -12.86 2.10 7.00
N CYS A 173 -12.22 3.03 7.70
CA CYS A 173 -12.19 3.07 9.16
C CYS A 173 -13.57 3.38 9.78
N ARG A 174 -14.47 4.00 9.01
CA ARG A 174 -15.79 4.48 9.48
C ARG A 174 -16.93 3.48 9.27
N LYS A 175 -16.65 2.35 8.66
CA LYS A 175 -17.65 1.28 8.38
C LYS A 175 -17.67 0.25 9.49
#